data_320c9c4a66cab57f3ce10a7e373f43b9
#
_entry.id   320c9c4a66cab57f3ce10a7e373f43b9
#
_cell.length_a   1.000
_cell.length_b   1.000
_cell.length_c   1.000
_cell.angle_alpha   90.00
_cell.angle_beta   90.00
_cell.angle_gamma   90.00
#
_symmetry.space_group_name_H-M   'P 1'
#
loop_
_entity.id
_entity.type
_entity.pdbx_description
1 polymer ?
#
loop_
_entity_poly.entity_id
_entity_poly.type
_entity_poly.pdbx_seq_one_letter_code
_entity_poly.pdbx_strand_id
1 'polypeptide(L)'
;MRLLLIALVPLFLCSCGGYELKNLVKSDIDLVTDQFITKTREDVSELVVMLYKRNPEQLAKNPGMTIEGRLAQLKVHRYRLQFLELEYNQGTDAMNLAFSPSFTGDRVFALVVGLGSMLRQAYAYQPEMFLPDQLEAEVLLTSAQNVEMLVWKLKNTR
;
A
#
# COMPACT_ATOMS: atom_id res chain seq x y z
N MET A 1 29.62 -36.11 -31.99
CA MET A 1 29.67 -34.62 -32.07
C MET A 1 28.28 -33.96 -32.02
N ARG A 2 27.19 -34.50 -32.57
CA ARG A 2 25.85 -33.91 -32.52
C ARG A 2 25.17 -33.98 -31.14
N LEU A 3 25.42 -35.00 -30.33
CA LEU A 3 24.85 -35.17 -28.99
C LEU A 3 25.48 -34.21 -27.95
N LEU A 4 26.74 -33.79 -28.14
CA LEU A 4 27.40 -32.85 -27.24
C LEU A 4 26.88 -31.42 -27.39
N LEU A 5 26.40 -31.05 -28.58
CA LEU A 5 25.81 -29.73 -28.84
C LEU A 5 24.43 -29.56 -28.18
N ILE A 6 23.64 -30.64 -28.08
CA ILE A 6 22.32 -30.63 -27.47
C ILE A 6 22.41 -30.52 -25.93
N ALA A 7 23.49 -31.02 -25.33
CA ALA A 7 23.70 -30.91 -23.88
C ALA A 7 24.20 -29.53 -23.43
N LEU A 8 24.76 -28.71 -24.35
CA LEU A 8 25.27 -27.35 -24.01
C LEU A 8 24.16 -26.29 -23.99
N VAL A 9 23.05 -26.48 -24.69
CA VAL A 9 21.94 -25.53 -24.79
C VAL A 9 21.26 -25.26 -23.43
N PRO A 10 20.96 -26.26 -22.56
CA PRO A 10 20.36 -26.01 -21.29
C PRO A 10 21.30 -25.31 -20.27
N LEU A 11 22.64 -25.42 -20.47
CA LEU A 11 23.59 -24.76 -19.56
C LEU A 11 23.60 -23.23 -19.72
N PHE A 12 23.29 -22.73 -20.92
CA PHE A 12 23.18 -21.28 -21.16
C PHE A 12 21.88 -20.66 -20.66
N LEU A 13 20.82 -21.46 -20.48
CA LEU A 13 19.53 -20.98 -19.96
C LEU A 13 19.53 -20.80 -18.43
N CYS A 14 20.48 -21.41 -17.71
CA CYS A 14 20.61 -21.26 -16.26
C CYS A 14 21.43 -20.03 -15.82
N SER A 15 22.01 -19.28 -16.77
CA SER A 15 22.94 -18.18 -16.46
C SER A 15 22.30 -16.80 -16.33
N CYS A 16 20.97 -16.67 -16.50
CA CYS A 16 20.27 -15.42 -16.24
C CYS A 16 19.75 -15.39 -14.79
N GLY A 17 20.65 -15.05 -13.86
CA GLY A 17 20.25 -14.79 -12.48
C GLY A 17 19.24 -13.65 -12.41
N GLY A 18 18.10 -13.91 -11.79
CA GLY A 18 17.20 -12.88 -11.27
C GLY A 18 16.07 -12.39 -12.19
N TYR A 19 15.97 -12.83 -13.43
CA TYR A 19 14.81 -12.50 -14.27
C TYR A 19 13.65 -13.44 -13.94
N GLU A 20 12.66 -12.94 -13.18
CA GLU A 20 11.43 -13.69 -12.97
C GLU A 20 10.64 -13.73 -14.30
N LEU A 21 10.19 -14.93 -14.71
CA LEU A 21 9.41 -15.13 -15.95
C LEU A 21 8.17 -14.21 -16.04
N LYS A 22 7.62 -13.81 -14.88
CA LYS A 22 6.51 -12.86 -14.81
C LYS A 22 6.85 -11.47 -15.40
N ASN A 23 8.13 -11.08 -15.41
CA ASN A 23 8.56 -9.78 -15.96
C ASN A 23 8.57 -9.76 -17.49
N LEU A 24 8.47 -10.92 -18.15
CA LEU A 24 8.37 -10.97 -19.62
C LEU A 24 7.02 -10.45 -20.15
N VAL A 25 6.01 -10.33 -19.29
CA VAL A 25 4.67 -9.82 -19.64
C VAL A 25 4.43 -8.42 -19.05
N LYS A 26 5.51 -7.71 -18.70
CA LYS A 26 5.48 -6.35 -18.16
C LYS A 26 6.18 -5.39 -19.10
N SER A 27 5.66 -4.19 -19.22
CA SER A 27 6.37 -3.07 -19.84
C SER A 27 7.33 -2.42 -18.84
N ASP A 28 8.24 -1.56 -19.34
CA ASP A 28 9.11 -0.77 -18.45
C ASP A 28 8.30 0.13 -17.50
N ILE A 29 7.15 0.63 -17.97
CA ILE A 29 6.22 1.43 -17.15
C ILE A 29 5.64 0.58 -16.02
N ASP A 30 5.25 -0.67 -16.29
CA ASP A 30 4.71 -1.57 -15.26
C ASP A 30 5.76 -1.86 -14.19
N LEU A 31 7.02 -2.08 -14.58
CA LEU A 31 8.11 -2.33 -13.65
C LEU A 31 8.39 -1.11 -12.75
N VAL A 32 8.37 0.10 -13.33
CA VAL A 32 8.51 1.34 -12.56
C VAL A 32 7.32 1.54 -11.63
N THR A 33 6.12 1.30 -12.10
CA THR A 33 4.89 1.41 -11.28
C THR A 33 4.91 0.44 -10.10
N ASP A 34 5.36 -0.80 -10.30
CA ASP A 34 5.50 -1.78 -9.22
C ASP A 34 6.48 -1.32 -8.14
N GLN A 35 7.56 -0.64 -8.52
CA GLN A 35 8.47 -0.05 -7.55
C GLN A 35 7.79 1.06 -6.74
N PHE A 36 7.00 1.92 -7.38
CA PHE A 36 6.21 2.94 -6.68
C PHE A 36 5.16 2.33 -5.75
N ILE A 37 4.44 1.29 -6.18
CA ILE A 37 3.48 0.55 -5.35
C ILE A 37 4.17 -0.01 -4.11
N THR A 38 5.32 -0.66 -4.30
CA THR A 38 6.11 -1.25 -3.22
C THR A 38 6.59 -0.18 -2.25
N LYS A 39 7.21 0.88 -2.76
CA LYS A 39 7.72 1.98 -1.94
C LYS A 39 6.62 2.68 -1.16
N THR A 40 5.48 2.96 -1.80
CA THR A 40 4.32 3.56 -1.15
C THR A 40 3.82 2.71 0.04
N ARG A 41 3.80 1.38 -0.11
CA ARG A 41 3.41 0.46 0.98
C ARG A 41 4.41 0.45 2.14
N GLU A 42 5.69 0.53 1.83
CA GLU A 42 6.75 0.66 2.83
C GLU A 42 6.59 1.98 3.61
N ASP A 43 6.45 3.09 2.90
CA ASP A 43 6.29 4.42 3.50
C ASP A 43 5.04 4.51 4.39
N VAL A 44 3.92 3.92 3.96
CA VAL A 44 2.71 3.81 4.81
C VAL A 44 3.00 2.97 6.05
N SER A 45 3.74 1.87 5.92
CA SER A 45 4.09 1.02 7.07
C SER A 45 4.99 1.75 8.07
N GLU A 46 5.96 2.51 7.60
CA GLU A 46 6.82 3.36 8.44
C GLU A 46 6.01 4.47 9.13
N LEU A 47 5.08 5.09 8.39
CA LEU A 47 4.18 6.10 8.94
C LEU A 47 3.32 5.53 10.07
N VAL A 48 2.78 4.32 9.93
CA VAL A 48 2.02 3.62 10.98
C VAL A 48 2.84 3.52 12.26
N VAL A 49 4.08 3.03 12.17
CA VAL A 49 4.98 2.89 13.32
C VAL A 49 5.25 4.24 13.97
N MET A 50 5.53 5.26 13.17
CA MET A 50 5.84 6.60 13.65
C MET A 50 4.62 7.24 14.35
N LEU A 51 3.43 7.11 13.77
CA LEU A 51 2.21 7.68 14.32
C LEU A 51 1.85 7.03 15.66
N TYR A 52 1.92 5.70 15.78
CA TYR A 52 1.64 5.04 17.05
C TYR A 52 2.69 5.31 18.12
N LYS A 53 3.96 5.44 17.76
CA LYS A 53 5.00 5.85 18.72
C LYS A 53 4.76 7.26 19.27
N ARG A 54 4.18 8.15 18.47
CA ARG A 54 3.84 9.52 18.89
C ARG A 54 2.49 9.63 19.61
N ASN A 55 1.59 8.68 19.37
CA ASN A 55 0.21 8.67 19.90
C ASN A 55 -0.14 7.30 20.50
N PRO A 56 0.57 6.84 21.54
CA PRO A 56 0.37 5.52 22.10
C PRO A 56 -1.03 5.31 22.69
N GLU A 57 -1.70 6.40 23.10
CA GLU A 57 -3.08 6.37 23.60
C GLU A 57 -4.09 5.91 22.55
N GLN A 58 -3.78 6.08 21.25
CA GLN A 58 -4.66 5.61 20.18
C GLN A 58 -4.62 4.10 20.08
N LEU A 59 -3.45 3.50 20.23
CA LEU A 59 -3.29 2.04 20.24
C LEU A 59 -3.96 1.41 21.47
N ALA A 60 -3.87 2.09 22.64
CA ALA A 60 -4.44 1.64 23.91
C ALA A 60 -5.98 1.55 23.90
N LYS A 61 -6.67 2.18 22.92
CA LYS A 61 -8.11 2.04 22.73
C LYS A 61 -8.55 0.62 22.34
N ASN A 62 -7.60 -0.17 21.85
CA ASN A 62 -7.82 -1.58 21.47
C ASN A 62 -6.99 -2.49 22.39
N PRO A 63 -7.55 -3.00 23.51
CA PRO A 63 -6.82 -3.82 24.46
C PRO A 63 -6.16 -5.04 23.78
N GLY A 64 -4.87 -5.24 24.04
CA GLY A 64 -4.09 -6.32 23.44
C GLY A 64 -3.59 -6.08 22.03
N MET A 65 -3.94 -4.95 21.39
CA MET A 65 -3.40 -4.58 20.08
C MET A 65 -1.96 -4.08 20.20
N THR A 66 -1.12 -4.47 19.24
CA THR A 66 0.26 -3.99 19.10
C THR A 66 0.45 -3.28 17.76
N ILE A 67 1.55 -2.55 17.61
CA ILE A 67 1.91 -1.91 16.32
C ILE A 67 2.07 -2.98 15.25
N GLU A 68 2.72 -4.09 15.59
CA GLU A 68 2.91 -5.24 14.70
C GLU A 68 1.56 -5.86 14.30
N GLY A 69 0.62 -5.94 15.24
CA GLY A 69 -0.74 -6.39 15.00
C GLY A 69 -1.47 -5.50 13.99
N ARG A 70 -1.35 -4.17 14.12
CA ARG A 70 -1.91 -3.21 13.16
C ARG A 70 -1.26 -3.34 11.78
N LEU A 71 0.06 -3.46 11.73
CA LEU A 71 0.76 -3.71 10.47
C LEU A 71 0.33 -5.02 9.81
N ALA A 72 0.13 -6.08 10.60
CA ALA A 72 -0.36 -7.36 10.09
C ALA A 72 -1.78 -7.22 9.52
N GLN A 73 -2.69 -6.51 10.20
CA GLN A 73 -4.04 -6.25 9.69
C GLN A 73 -4.02 -5.55 8.33
N LEU A 74 -3.17 -4.51 8.17
CA LEU A 74 -3.03 -3.78 6.91
C LEU A 74 -2.44 -4.65 5.78
N LYS A 75 -1.59 -5.63 6.11
CA LYS A 75 -0.97 -6.56 5.14
C LYS A 75 -1.90 -7.67 4.70
N VAL A 76 -2.70 -8.24 5.62
CA VAL A 76 -3.62 -9.35 5.33
C VAL A 76 -4.66 -8.94 4.28
N HIS A 77 -5.18 -7.74 4.36
CA HIS A 77 -6.11 -7.20 3.38
C HIS A 77 -5.37 -6.71 2.13
N ARG A 78 -5.10 -7.63 1.21
CA ARG A 78 -4.22 -7.38 0.06
C ARG A 78 -4.78 -6.36 -0.94
N TYR A 79 -6.11 -6.31 -1.08
CA TYR A 79 -6.79 -5.44 -2.04
C TYR A 79 -7.49 -4.25 -1.35
N ARG A 80 -8.55 -4.50 -0.60
CA ARG A 80 -9.33 -3.45 0.06
C ARG A 80 -9.15 -3.49 1.56
N LEU A 81 -8.95 -2.32 2.17
CA LEU A 81 -8.86 -2.15 3.62
C LEU A 81 -10.27 -1.87 4.17
N GLN A 82 -10.95 -2.90 4.61
CA GLN A 82 -12.30 -2.79 5.17
C GLN A 82 -12.31 -3.38 6.59
N PHE A 83 -12.64 -2.54 7.57
CA PHE A 83 -12.63 -2.91 8.98
C PHE A 83 -13.92 -2.49 9.66
N LEU A 84 -14.52 -3.40 10.44
CA LEU A 84 -15.76 -3.14 11.18
C LEU A 84 -15.57 -1.97 12.18
N GLU A 85 -14.40 -1.88 12.82
CA GLU A 85 -14.08 -0.80 13.77
C GLU A 85 -14.07 0.60 13.16
N LEU A 86 -14.06 0.70 11.83
CA LEU A 86 -14.21 1.93 11.05
C LEU A 86 -15.52 1.99 10.27
N GLU A 87 -16.51 1.15 10.64
CA GLU A 87 -17.79 1.05 9.93
C GLU A 87 -17.61 0.84 8.42
N TYR A 88 -16.55 0.11 8.04
CA TYR A 88 -16.12 -0.14 6.66
C TYR A 88 -15.75 1.10 5.84
N ASN A 89 -15.60 2.27 6.49
CA ASN A 89 -15.14 3.49 5.82
C ASN A 89 -13.73 3.30 5.25
N GLN A 90 -13.49 3.87 4.08
CA GLN A 90 -12.22 3.81 3.33
C GLN A 90 -11.89 5.19 2.75
N GLY A 91 -10.68 5.35 2.21
CA GLY A 91 -10.27 6.56 1.52
C GLY A 91 -10.46 7.81 2.36
N THR A 92 -10.99 8.84 1.75
CA THR A 92 -11.24 10.14 2.40
C THR A 92 -12.22 10.06 3.56
N ASP A 93 -13.18 9.13 3.54
CA ASP A 93 -14.16 8.99 4.62
C ASP A 93 -13.51 8.47 5.89
N ALA A 94 -12.66 7.44 5.80
CA ALA A 94 -11.87 6.96 6.92
C ALA A 94 -10.87 8.02 7.43
N MET A 95 -10.23 8.78 6.53
CA MET A 95 -9.38 9.90 6.93
C MET A 95 -10.17 10.98 7.68
N ASN A 96 -11.38 11.29 7.23
CA ASN A 96 -12.24 12.28 7.89
C ASN A 96 -12.67 11.82 9.30
N LEU A 97 -12.91 10.51 9.51
CA LEU A 97 -13.16 9.97 10.85
C LEU A 97 -12.02 10.29 11.81
N ALA A 98 -10.77 10.19 11.38
CA ALA A 98 -9.61 10.47 12.22
C ALA A 98 -9.61 11.91 12.78
N PHE A 99 -10.19 12.86 12.04
CA PHE A 99 -10.29 14.27 12.43
C PHE A 99 -11.64 14.63 13.07
N SER A 100 -12.62 13.72 13.07
CA SER A 100 -13.94 13.97 13.65
C SER A 100 -13.86 14.06 15.17
N PRO A 101 -14.39 15.12 15.81
CA PRO A 101 -14.45 15.21 17.27
C PRO A 101 -15.30 14.10 17.91
N SER A 102 -16.34 13.62 17.20
CA SER A 102 -17.24 12.57 17.67
C SER A 102 -16.66 11.17 17.58
N PHE A 103 -15.57 10.97 16.81
CA PHE A 103 -14.97 9.66 16.68
C PHE A 103 -14.14 9.30 17.91
N THR A 104 -14.58 8.27 18.64
CA THR A 104 -13.95 7.79 19.86
C THR A 104 -12.95 6.65 19.64
N GLY A 105 -12.96 6.05 18.44
CA GLY A 105 -12.07 4.94 18.06
C GLY A 105 -10.61 5.36 17.86
N ASP A 106 -9.83 4.43 17.35
CA ASP A 106 -8.41 4.64 17.05
C ASP A 106 -8.24 5.54 15.82
N ARG A 107 -7.89 6.81 16.08
CA ARG A 107 -7.72 7.84 15.04
C ARG A 107 -6.52 7.59 14.14
N VAL A 108 -5.45 7.00 14.70
CA VAL A 108 -4.29 6.61 13.90
C VAL A 108 -4.69 5.52 12.92
N PHE A 109 -5.44 4.51 13.38
CA PHE A 109 -5.91 3.45 12.51
C PHE A 109 -6.84 3.98 11.40
N ALA A 110 -7.79 4.84 11.74
CA ALA A 110 -8.68 5.46 10.75
C ALA A 110 -7.89 6.24 9.69
N LEU A 111 -6.87 7.01 10.11
CA LEU A 111 -6.02 7.77 9.21
C LEU A 111 -5.26 6.88 8.23
N VAL A 112 -4.58 5.84 8.76
CA VAL A 112 -3.72 4.97 7.92
C VAL A 112 -4.53 4.02 7.04
N VAL A 113 -5.72 3.58 7.47
CA VAL A 113 -6.66 2.84 6.63
C VAL A 113 -7.18 3.72 5.50
N GLY A 114 -7.55 4.96 5.81
CA GLY A 114 -8.00 5.92 4.81
C GLY A 114 -6.93 6.21 3.77
N LEU A 115 -5.72 6.58 4.20
CA LEU A 115 -4.59 6.83 3.32
C LEU A 115 -4.23 5.57 2.50
N GLY A 116 -4.07 4.42 3.16
CA GLY A 116 -3.67 3.19 2.50
C GLY A 116 -4.71 2.66 1.51
N SER A 117 -6.01 2.83 1.77
CA SER A 117 -7.07 2.42 0.83
C SER A 117 -7.15 3.36 -0.37
N MET A 118 -6.98 4.67 -0.16
CA MET A 118 -6.93 5.65 -1.24
C MET A 118 -5.74 5.40 -2.18
N LEU A 119 -4.55 5.17 -1.62
CA LEU A 119 -3.37 4.87 -2.41
C LEU A 119 -3.50 3.54 -3.18
N ARG A 120 -4.14 2.52 -2.60
CA ARG A 120 -4.45 1.28 -3.31
C ARG A 120 -5.44 1.50 -4.46
N GLN A 121 -6.42 2.36 -4.27
CA GLN A 121 -7.35 2.74 -5.33
C GLN A 121 -6.63 3.44 -6.48
N ALA A 122 -5.65 4.31 -6.19
CA ALA A 122 -4.84 4.98 -7.18
C ALA A 122 -4.09 4.02 -8.12
N TYR A 123 -3.75 2.84 -7.61
CA TYR A 123 -3.14 1.75 -8.38
C TYR A 123 -4.17 0.65 -8.74
N ALA A 124 -5.44 0.99 -8.91
CA ALA A 124 -6.52 0.08 -9.29
C ALA A 124 -6.63 -1.17 -8.40
N TYR A 125 -6.22 -1.07 -7.13
CA TYR A 125 -6.10 -2.16 -6.15
C TYR A 125 -5.14 -3.28 -6.57
N GLN A 126 -4.33 -3.08 -7.61
CA GLN A 126 -3.39 -4.09 -8.07
C GLN A 126 -2.16 -4.16 -7.16
N PRO A 127 -1.69 -5.36 -6.82
CA PRO A 127 -0.43 -5.54 -6.11
C PRO A 127 0.79 -5.38 -7.02
N GLU A 128 0.62 -5.67 -8.30
CA GLU A 128 1.59 -5.59 -9.39
C GLU A 128 0.84 -5.25 -10.68
N MET A 129 1.51 -4.54 -11.60
CA MET A 129 0.97 -4.16 -12.92
C MET A 129 1.45 -5.10 -14.01
N PHE A 130 0.60 -5.31 -15.01
CA PHE A 130 0.88 -6.11 -16.21
C PHE A 130 0.39 -5.37 -17.46
N LEU A 131 0.86 -5.73 -18.63
CA LEU A 131 0.57 -5.10 -19.93
C LEU A 131 -0.90 -4.68 -20.18
N PRO A 132 -1.94 -5.46 -19.77
CA PRO A 132 -3.32 -5.02 -19.97
C PRO A 132 -3.81 -4.02 -18.92
N ASP A 133 -3.08 -3.84 -17.81
CA ASP A 133 -3.50 -2.96 -16.73
C ASP A 133 -3.26 -1.50 -17.11
N GLN A 134 -4.20 -0.63 -16.75
CA GLN A 134 -4.10 0.80 -17.00
C GLN A 134 -4.33 1.57 -15.72
N LEU A 135 -3.53 2.62 -15.52
CA LEU A 135 -3.73 3.57 -14.43
C LEU A 135 -4.52 4.77 -14.93
N GLU A 136 -5.53 5.16 -14.18
CA GLU A 136 -6.29 6.37 -14.45
C GLU A 136 -5.56 7.59 -13.89
N ALA A 137 -5.05 8.46 -14.79
CA ALA A 137 -4.29 9.64 -14.41
C ALA A 137 -5.07 10.58 -13.47
N GLU A 138 -6.40 10.68 -13.65
CA GLU A 138 -7.26 11.48 -12.79
C GLU A 138 -7.35 10.94 -11.36
N VAL A 139 -7.39 9.61 -11.19
CA VAL A 139 -7.42 8.97 -9.87
C VAL A 139 -6.08 9.16 -9.16
N LEU A 140 -4.96 9.05 -9.89
CA LEU A 140 -3.62 9.35 -9.35
C LEU A 140 -3.51 10.81 -8.90
N LEU A 141 -3.94 11.75 -9.73
CA LEU A 141 -3.92 13.19 -9.42
C LEU A 141 -4.78 13.50 -8.19
N THR A 142 -6.00 12.97 -8.14
CA THR A 142 -6.91 13.14 -7.00
C THR A 142 -6.29 12.59 -5.72
N SER A 143 -5.62 11.42 -5.80
CA SER A 143 -4.93 10.84 -4.65
C SER A 143 -3.79 11.73 -4.16
N ALA A 144 -2.99 12.32 -5.05
CA ALA A 144 -1.93 13.25 -4.69
C ALA A 144 -2.48 14.50 -3.99
N GLN A 145 -3.55 15.10 -4.53
CA GLN A 145 -4.23 16.25 -3.92
C GLN A 145 -4.79 15.92 -2.52
N ASN A 146 -5.35 14.73 -2.34
CA ASN A 146 -5.84 14.28 -1.03
C ASN A 146 -4.70 14.09 -0.02
N VAL A 147 -3.51 13.64 -0.45
CA VAL A 147 -2.32 13.59 0.41
C VAL A 147 -1.89 14.98 0.84
N GLU A 148 -1.86 15.95 -0.08
CA GLU A 148 -1.56 17.35 0.27
C GLU A 148 -2.55 17.93 1.29
N MET A 149 -3.85 17.68 1.07
CA MET A 149 -4.91 18.10 2.01
C MET A 149 -4.73 17.43 3.37
N LEU A 150 -4.39 16.15 3.42
CA LEU A 150 -4.10 15.42 4.66
C LEU A 150 -2.94 16.06 5.41
N VAL A 151 -1.83 16.34 4.74
CA VAL A 151 -0.65 17.00 5.34
C VAL A 151 -1.02 18.38 5.88
N TRP A 152 -1.81 19.14 5.12
CA TRP A 152 -2.30 20.44 5.59
C TRP A 152 -3.17 20.33 6.85
N LYS A 153 -4.12 19.37 6.88
CA LYS A 153 -4.95 19.09 8.06
C LYS A 153 -4.10 18.73 9.28
N LEU A 154 -3.14 17.82 9.13
CA LEU A 154 -2.25 17.39 10.21
C LEU A 154 -1.42 18.54 10.80
N LYS A 155 -1.04 19.53 9.98
CA LYS A 155 -0.30 20.71 10.43
C LYS A 155 -1.17 21.75 11.13
N ASN A 156 -2.45 21.85 10.77
CA ASN A 156 -3.34 22.91 11.20
C ASN A 156 -4.41 22.47 12.22
N THR A 157 -4.56 21.16 12.46
CA THR A 157 -5.44 20.64 13.49
C THR A 157 -4.64 20.48 14.79
N ARG A 158 -4.96 21.29 15.79
CA ARG A 158 -4.42 21.21 17.15
C ARG A 158 -5.41 20.54 18.07
#